data_83284608a57a792462f43deec69b8948
#
_entry.id   83284608a57a792462f43deec69b8948
#
_cell.length_a   1.000
_cell.length_b   1.000
_cell.length_c   1.000
_cell.angle_alpha   90.00
_cell.angle_beta   90.00
_cell.angle_gamma   90.00
#
_symmetry.space_group_name_H-M   'P 1'
#
loop_
_entity.id
_entity.type
_entity.pdbx_description
1 polymer ?
#
loop_
_entity_poly.entity_id
_entity_poly.type
_entity_poly.pdbx_seq_one_letter_code
_entity_poly.pdbx_strand_id
1 'polypeptide(L)'
;MSVAFRRESDEEHKEPRFELPIPPGPNLVTARGLTLIESRVAALEALEAATDDEKRDLRYWRQRLATAQLAPPPPEDEVGFGSHVRFTLNGQVREVRIVGEDEADPTAGLLALLSPLAQALIGAGEGDFVAFGGKEDAIEVKSVSL
;
A
#
# COMPACT_ATOMS: atom_id res chain seq x y z
N MET A 1 16.41 34.86 27.35
CA MET A 1 16.11 34.26 26.91
C MET A 1 15.61 34.22 26.29
N SER A 2 15.78 34.23 26.34
CA SER A 2 15.44 33.65 25.62
C SER A 2 15.34 33.33 24.85
N VAL A 3 15.83 33.37 24.76
CA VAL A 3 15.84 32.66 23.96
C VAL A 3 15.86 32.02 23.62
N ALA A 4 16.21 32.23 24.02
CA ALA A 4 16.27 31.30 23.67
C ALA A 4 15.81 30.73 23.59
N PHE A 5 15.81 30.94 23.95
CA PHE A 5 15.31 30.08 23.81
C PHE A 5 14.94 29.84 23.15
N ARG A 6 15.29 29.74 22.91
CA ARG A 6 15.04 29.12 22.14
C ARG A 6 15.29 28.60 21.52
N ARG A 7 15.84 28.47 21.64
CA ARG A 7 16.07 27.61 21.00
C ARG A 7 16.13 26.76 20.99
N GLU A 8 16.47 26.82 21.60
CA GLU A 8 16.30 25.78 21.57
C GLU A 8 15.74 25.31 21.21
N SER A 9 15.67 25.47 21.29
CA SER A 9 14.98 24.80 20.80
C SER A 9 14.86 24.66 19.76
N ASP A 10 15.49 24.78 19.32
CA ASP A 10 15.30 24.35 18.29
C ASP A 10 15.91 23.51 17.90
N GLU A 11 16.85 23.23 18.56
CA GLU A 11 17.18 22.20 18.40
C GLU A 11 16.74 21.26 18.85
N GLU A 12 16.43 21.25 19.43
CA GLU A 12 15.72 20.47 19.65
C GLU A 12 14.84 20.22 19.25
N HIS A 13 14.77 20.57 18.86
CA HIS A 13 13.86 20.36 18.22
C HIS A 13 14.00 19.92 17.12
N LYS A 14 14.92 20.07 17.17
CA LYS A 14 14.97 19.05 16.37
C LYS A 14 14.19 18.06 16.84
N GLU A 15 13.45 18.21 16.78
CA GLU A 15 12.57 17.45 17.20
C GLU A 15 12.80 16.07 17.08
N PRO A 16 12.47 15.16 17.92
CA PRO A 16 12.62 13.78 17.60
C PRO A 16 12.00 13.50 16.24
N ARG A 17 12.67 12.71 15.46
CA ARG A 17 12.12 12.30 14.21
C ARG A 17 10.95 11.38 14.47
N PHE A 18 9.82 11.66 13.89
CA PHE A 18 8.73 10.73 13.95
C PHE A 18 9.05 9.54 13.05
N GLU A 19 8.72 8.35 13.54
CA GLU A 19 8.80 7.16 12.70
C GLU A 19 7.70 7.21 11.66
N LEU A 20 7.94 6.60 10.51
CA LEU A 20 6.89 6.48 9.50
C LEU A 20 5.82 5.54 10.04
N PRO A 21 4.54 5.90 9.88
CA PRO A 21 3.47 5.05 10.38
C PRO A 21 3.43 3.71 9.64
N ILE A 22 3.17 2.66 10.41
CA ILE A 22 3.03 1.31 9.84
C ILE A 22 1.55 1.08 9.55
N PRO A 23 1.18 0.70 8.33
CA PRO A 23 -0.20 0.38 8.02
C PRO A 23 -0.73 -0.72 8.92
N PRO A 24 -2.00 -0.64 9.34
CA PRO A 24 -2.57 -1.63 10.25
C PRO A 24 -2.81 -2.97 9.57
N GLY A 25 -2.95 -4.00 10.42
CA GLY A 25 -3.31 -5.32 9.97
C GLY A 25 -2.14 -6.14 9.46
N PRO A 26 -2.41 -7.36 9.00
CA PRO A 26 -1.36 -8.21 8.44
C PRO A 26 -0.70 -7.57 7.23
N ASN A 27 0.60 -7.78 7.09
CA ASN A 27 1.37 -7.23 5.97
C ASN A 27 1.40 -8.24 4.83
N LEU A 28 0.28 -8.33 4.11
CA LEU A 28 0.19 -9.21 2.95
C LEU A 28 0.93 -8.59 1.77
N VAL A 29 1.69 -9.41 1.07
CA VAL A 29 2.45 -8.96 -0.11
C VAL A 29 2.24 -9.94 -1.26
N THR A 30 2.32 -9.40 -2.48
CA THR A 30 2.50 -10.21 -3.68
C THR A 30 3.99 -10.50 -3.82
N ALA A 31 4.34 -11.41 -4.73
CA ALA A 31 5.76 -11.69 -5.01
C ALA A 31 6.49 -10.41 -5.45
N ARG A 32 5.84 -9.61 -6.29
CA ARG A 32 6.41 -8.34 -6.75
C ARG A 32 6.58 -7.36 -5.59
N GLY A 33 5.59 -7.31 -4.69
CA GLY A 33 5.66 -6.44 -3.53
C GLY A 33 6.77 -6.83 -2.58
N LEU A 34 6.99 -8.12 -2.38
CA LEU A 34 8.09 -8.60 -1.56
C LEU A 34 9.43 -8.19 -2.16
N THR A 35 9.60 -8.38 -3.47
CA THR A 35 10.82 -7.96 -4.14
C THR A 35 11.05 -6.46 -4.00
N LEU A 36 9.99 -5.66 -4.09
CA LEU A 36 10.08 -4.22 -3.90
C LEU A 36 10.61 -3.88 -2.51
N ILE A 37 10.06 -4.52 -1.49
CA ILE A 37 10.49 -4.27 -0.10
C ILE A 37 11.96 -4.66 0.08
N GLU A 38 12.33 -5.83 -0.43
CA GLU A 38 13.72 -6.29 -0.35
C GLU A 38 14.67 -5.31 -1.03
N SER A 39 14.28 -4.77 -2.18
CA SER A 39 15.09 -3.81 -2.92
C SER A 39 15.25 -2.50 -2.15
N ARG A 40 14.20 -2.05 -1.47
CA ARG A 40 14.28 -0.84 -0.65
C ARG A 40 15.25 -1.00 0.51
N VAL A 41 15.17 -2.14 1.20
CA VAL A 41 16.09 -2.43 2.29
C VAL A 41 17.53 -2.45 1.78
N ALA A 42 17.76 -3.18 0.69
CA ALA A 42 19.11 -3.30 0.14
C ALA A 42 19.69 -1.95 -0.27
N ALA A 43 18.89 -1.11 -0.92
CA ALA A 43 19.36 0.20 -1.39
C ALA A 43 19.72 1.10 -0.21
N LEU A 44 18.93 1.09 0.85
CA LEU A 44 19.19 1.94 2.01
C LEU A 44 20.35 1.42 2.83
N GLU A 45 20.54 0.10 2.91
CA GLU A 45 21.67 -0.50 3.62
C GLU A 45 22.99 -0.24 2.89
N ALA A 46 22.95 -0.01 1.60
CA ALA A 46 24.14 0.25 0.80
C ALA A 46 24.67 1.68 0.96
N LEU A 47 23.90 2.58 1.56
CA LEU A 47 24.32 3.98 1.72
C LEU A 47 25.43 4.09 2.76
N GLU A 48 26.52 4.80 2.41
CA GLU A 48 27.67 4.94 3.30
C GLU A 48 27.47 6.01 4.35
N ALA A 49 26.71 7.05 4.02
CA ALA A 49 26.52 8.18 4.91
C ALA A 49 25.05 8.56 4.91
N ALA A 50 24.22 7.65 5.44
CA ALA A 50 22.78 7.85 5.43
C ALA A 50 22.38 9.04 6.27
N THR A 51 21.45 9.83 5.76
CA THR A 51 20.83 10.92 6.51
C THR A 51 19.90 10.33 7.59
N ASP A 52 19.46 11.20 8.51
CA ASP A 52 18.50 10.76 9.53
C ASP A 52 17.21 10.29 8.89
N ASP A 53 16.74 10.97 7.83
CA ASP A 53 15.53 10.54 7.13
C ASP A 53 15.72 9.19 6.47
N GLU A 54 16.91 8.96 5.87
CA GLU A 54 17.19 7.66 5.26
C GLU A 54 17.28 6.54 6.28
N LYS A 55 17.82 6.84 7.47
CA LYS A 55 17.83 5.86 8.56
C LYS A 55 16.43 5.55 9.04
N ARG A 56 15.55 6.56 9.12
CA ARG A 56 14.15 6.38 9.46
C ARG A 56 13.46 5.50 8.42
N ASP A 57 13.70 5.78 7.13
CA ASP A 57 13.13 4.99 6.05
C ASP A 57 13.61 3.54 6.13
N LEU A 58 14.88 3.32 6.45
CA LEU A 58 15.41 1.97 6.58
C LEU A 58 14.72 1.21 7.72
N ARG A 59 14.45 1.88 8.85
CA ARG A 59 13.71 1.23 9.93
C ARG A 59 12.32 0.82 9.47
N TYR A 60 11.63 1.67 8.71
CA TYR A 60 10.33 1.36 8.15
C TYR A 60 10.40 0.12 7.25
N TRP A 61 11.32 0.14 6.29
CA TRP A 61 11.39 -0.95 5.32
C TRP A 61 11.84 -2.27 5.93
N ARG A 62 12.73 -2.21 6.93
CA ARG A 62 13.11 -3.43 7.67
C ARG A 62 11.91 -4.02 8.41
N GLN A 63 11.07 -3.16 8.98
CA GLN A 63 9.86 -3.63 9.65
C GLN A 63 8.91 -4.27 8.64
N ARG A 64 8.76 -3.65 7.48
CA ARG A 64 7.90 -4.20 6.44
C ARG A 64 8.42 -5.55 5.94
N LEU A 65 9.73 -5.66 5.78
CA LEU A 65 10.34 -6.95 5.38
C LEU A 65 10.15 -8.01 6.45
N ALA A 66 10.35 -7.64 7.71
CA ALA A 66 10.24 -8.60 8.82
C ALA A 66 8.83 -9.15 8.98
N THR A 67 7.81 -8.37 8.64
CA THR A 67 6.41 -8.78 8.82
C THR A 67 5.74 -9.23 7.53
N ALA A 68 6.45 -9.20 6.39
CA ALA A 68 5.85 -9.55 5.11
C ALA A 68 5.35 -11.00 5.10
N GLN A 69 4.13 -11.17 4.62
CA GLN A 69 3.50 -12.48 4.47
C GLN A 69 3.10 -12.63 3.01
N LEU A 70 3.76 -13.54 2.29
CA LEU A 70 3.42 -13.79 0.90
C LEU A 70 2.04 -14.44 0.85
N ALA A 71 1.11 -13.75 0.21
CA ALA A 71 -0.27 -14.22 0.15
C ALA A 71 -0.38 -15.41 -0.81
N PRO A 72 -1.28 -16.37 -0.51
CA PRO A 72 -1.57 -17.42 -1.47
C PRO A 72 -2.28 -16.82 -2.68
N PRO A 73 -2.29 -17.54 -3.83
CA PRO A 73 -3.03 -17.06 -4.99
C PRO A 73 -4.51 -16.90 -4.64
N PRO A 74 -5.16 -15.84 -5.15
CA PRO A 74 -6.60 -15.66 -4.91
C PRO A 74 -7.42 -16.65 -5.73
N PRO A 75 -8.70 -16.84 -5.40
CA PRO A 75 -9.58 -17.62 -6.26
C PRO A 75 -9.65 -17.01 -7.65
N GLU A 76 -9.89 -17.85 -8.66
CA GLU A 76 -9.92 -17.37 -10.03
C GLU A 76 -11.22 -16.67 -10.38
N ASP A 77 -12.29 -16.99 -9.65
CA ASP A 77 -13.63 -16.49 -9.97
C ASP A 77 -14.13 -15.44 -8.99
N GLU A 78 -13.28 -14.99 -8.10
CA GLU A 78 -13.68 -14.06 -7.03
C GLU A 78 -12.52 -13.12 -6.75
N VAL A 79 -12.82 -11.83 -6.62
CA VAL A 79 -11.79 -10.83 -6.33
C VAL A 79 -11.20 -11.07 -4.95
N GLY A 80 -9.90 -11.18 -4.89
CA GLY A 80 -9.15 -11.30 -3.65
C GLY A 80 -7.84 -10.57 -3.75
N PHE A 81 -7.00 -10.71 -2.72
CA PHE A 81 -5.69 -10.10 -2.72
C PHE A 81 -4.86 -10.70 -3.86
N GLY A 82 -4.27 -9.86 -4.69
CA GLY A 82 -3.48 -10.28 -5.84
C GLY A 82 -4.28 -10.42 -7.12
N SER A 83 -5.61 -10.32 -7.06
CA SER A 83 -6.45 -10.42 -8.26
C SER A 83 -6.25 -9.23 -9.18
N HIS A 84 -6.30 -9.51 -10.47
CA HIS A 84 -6.42 -8.49 -11.51
C HIS A 84 -7.90 -8.37 -11.86
N VAL A 85 -8.44 -7.16 -11.79
CA VAL A 85 -9.88 -6.93 -11.94
C VAL A 85 -10.10 -5.89 -13.01
N ARG A 86 -10.96 -6.24 -13.97
CA ARG A 86 -11.46 -5.28 -14.95
C ARG A 86 -12.91 -5.00 -14.62
N PHE A 87 -13.24 -3.73 -14.49
CA PHE A 87 -14.59 -3.33 -14.08
C PHE A 87 -14.94 -1.97 -14.67
N THR A 88 -16.23 -1.63 -14.61
CA THR A 88 -16.66 -0.27 -14.92
C THR A 88 -17.04 0.41 -13.61
N LEU A 89 -16.67 1.68 -13.50
CA LEU A 89 -17.07 2.53 -12.39
C LEU A 89 -17.81 3.71 -12.97
N ASN A 90 -19.09 3.80 -12.66
CA ASN A 90 -19.97 4.84 -13.23
C ASN A 90 -19.84 4.89 -14.76
N GLY A 91 -19.77 3.72 -15.40
CA GLY A 91 -19.69 3.58 -16.83
C GLY A 91 -18.32 3.65 -17.45
N GLN A 92 -17.29 3.95 -16.67
CA GLN A 92 -15.91 4.02 -17.19
C GLN A 92 -15.14 2.76 -16.89
N VAL A 93 -14.47 2.21 -17.89
CA VAL A 93 -13.69 0.98 -17.75
C VAL A 93 -12.41 1.27 -16.96
N ARG A 94 -12.13 0.43 -15.98
CA ARG A 94 -10.93 0.51 -15.14
C ARG A 94 -10.33 -0.87 -14.99
N GLU A 95 -9.03 -0.92 -14.81
CA GLU A 95 -8.32 -2.16 -14.50
C GLU A 95 -7.40 -1.91 -13.34
N VAL A 96 -7.42 -2.82 -12.37
CA VAL A 96 -6.55 -2.70 -11.19
C VAL A 96 -6.07 -4.07 -10.78
N ARG A 97 -4.99 -4.08 -10.02
CA ARG A 97 -4.54 -5.27 -9.28
C ARG A 97 -4.57 -4.91 -7.80
N ILE A 98 -5.11 -5.81 -7.00
CA ILE A 98 -5.17 -5.59 -5.54
C ILE A 98 -3.86 -6.05 -4.93
N VAL A 99 -3.16 -5.13 -4.28
CA VAL A 99 -1.79 -5.35 -3.80
C VAL A 99 -1.67 -4.89 -2.35
N GLY A 100 -0.48 -5.10 -1.77
CA GLY A 100 -0.19 -4.62 -0.43
C GLY A 100 0.05 -3.12 -0.40
N GLU A 101 0.10 -2.57 0.81
CA GLU A 101 0.17 -1.13 1.01
C GLU A 101 1.44 -0.52 0.42
N ASP A 102 2.57 -1.24 0.51
CA ASP A 102 3.85 -0.70 0.03
C ASP A 102 4.01 -0.81 -1.47
N GLU A 103 3.23 -1.65 -2.11
CA GLU A 103 3.26 -1.82 -3.56
C GLU A 103 2.27 -0.91 -4.27
N ALA A 104 1.33 -0.33 -3.55
CA ALA A 104 0.22 0.42 -4.13
C ALA A 104 0.72 1.62 -4.92
N ASP A 105 0.15 1.80 -6.10
CA ASP A 105 0.44 2.92 -6.99
C ASP A 105 -0.78 3.12 -7.88
N PRO A 106 -1.72 3.97 -7.46
CA PRO A 106 -2.97 4.13 -8.22
C PRO A 106 -2.77 4.52 -9.68
N THR A 107 -1.73 5.30 -9.98
CA THR A 107 -1.47 5.71 -11.37
C THR A 107 -1.05 4.54 -12.23
N ALA A 108 -0.52 3.48 -11.63
CA ALA A 108 -0.13 2.26 -12.33
C ALA A 108 -1.19 1.17 -12.22
N GLY A 109 -2.36 1.47 -11.66
CA GLY A 109 -3.42 0.49 -11.49
C GLY A 109 -3.18 -0.49 -10.35
N LEU A 110 -2.30 -0.16 -9.41
CA LEU A 110 -2.00 -1.00 -8.25
C LEU A 110 -2.75 -0.44 -7.05
N LEU A 111 -3.77 -1.16 -6.61
CA LEU A 111 -4.73 -0.68 -5.63
C LEU A 111 -4.48 -1.34 -4.29
N ALA A 112 -4.28 -0.52 -3.25
CA ALA A 112 -4.02 -1.05 -1.92
C ALA A 112 -5.23 -1.83 -1.39
N LEU A 113 -4.97 -2.96 -0.75
CA LEU A 113 -6.03 -3.81 -0.19
C LEU A 113 -6.97 -3.02 0.73
N LEU A 114 -6.42 -2.13 1.55
CA LEU A 114 -7.22 -1.39 2.53
C LEU A 114 -7.94 -0.19 1.95
N SER A 115 -7.73 0.13 0.67
CA SER A 115 -8.43 1.25 0.06
C SER A 115 -9.92 0.98 -0.05
N PRO A 116 -10.76 2.02 -0.02
CA PRO A 116 -12.21 1.83 -0.12
C PRO A 116 -12.63 1.09 -1.39
N LEU A 117 -12.00 1.39 -2.52
CA LEU A 117 -12.35 0.73 -3.78
C LEU A 117 -12.00 -0.76 -3.75
N ALA A 118 -10.81 -1.10 -3.22
CA ALA A 118 -10.43 -2.51 -3.09
C ALA A 118 -11.41 -3.25 -2.17
N GLN A 119 -11.76 -2.63 -1.05
CA GLN A 119 -12.69 -3.25 -0.11
C GLN A 119 -14.07 -3.47 -0.73
N ALA A 120 -14.49 -2.57 -1.62
CA ALA A 120 -15.75 -2.74 -2.34
C ALA A 120 -15.69 -3.90 -3.33
N LEU A 121 -14.54 -4.14 -3.95
CA LEU A 121 -14.38 -5.17 -4.98
C LEU A 121 -14.16 -6.57 -4.39
N ILE A 122 -13.55 -6.68 -3.21
CA ILE A 122 -13.23 -7.98 -2.60
C ILE A 122 -14.49 -8.82 -2.48
N GLY A 123 -14.41 -10.07 -2.93
CA GLY A 123 -15.50 -11.01 -2.87
C GLY A 123 -16.44 -10.98 -4.06
N ALA A 124 -16.31 -10.00 -4.94
CA ALA A 124 -17.16 -9.92 -6.11
C ALA A 124 -16.66 -10.85 -7.21
N GLY A 125 -17.56 -11.29 -8.06
CA GLY A 125 -17.24 -12.12 -9.20
C GLY A 125 -17.64 -11.46 -10.49
N GLU A 126 -17.24 -12.07 -11.60
CA GLU A 126 -17.57 -11.58 -12.93
C GLU A 126 -19.09 -11.45 -13.07
N GLY A 127 -19.55 -10.31 -13.55
CA GLY A 127 -20.96 -10.03 -13.72
C GLY A 127 -21.64 -9.41 -12.50
N ASP A 128 -20.96 -9.35 -11.36
CA ASP A 128 -21.56 -8.78 -10.15
C ASP A 128 -21.59 -7.24 -10.26
N PHE A 129 -22.62 -6.69 -9.62
CA PHE A 129 -22.76 -5.25 -9.41
C PHE A 129 -22.49 -4.92 -7.97
N VAL A 130 -21.72 -3.86 -7.72
CA VAL A 130 -21.26 -3.50 -6.39
C VAL A 130 -21.54 -2.03 -6.13
N ALA A 131 -21.97 -1.72 -4.92
CA ALA A 131 -22.17 -0.33 -4.50
C ALA A 131 -20.83 0.31 -4.20
N PHE A 132 -20.70 1.59 -4.51
CA PHE A 132 -19.51 2.33 -4.18
C PHE A 132 -19.81 3.83 -4.14
N GLY A 133 -19.21 4.52 -3.17
CA GLY A 133 -19.36 5.97 -3.07
C GLY A 133 -20.79 6.40 -2.80
N GLY A 134 -21.56 5.57 -2.12
CA GLY A 134 -22.95 5.86 -1.80
C GLY A 134 -23.92 5.62 -2.95
N LYS A 135 -23.44 5.06 -4.06
CA LYS A 135 -24.26 4.77 -5.22
C LYS A 135 -24.34 3.27 -5.43
N GLU A 136 -25.57 2.74 -5.50
CA GLU A 136 -25.77 1.32 -5.79
C GLU A 136 -25.43 1.04 -7.23
N ASP A 137 -24.92 -0.17 -7.48
CA ASP A 137 -24.55 -0.63 -8.82
C ASP A 137 -23.58 0.30 -9.53
N ALA A 138 -22.77 1.03 -8.75
CA ALA A 138 -21.76 1.93 -9.32
C ALA A 138 -20.69 1.16 -10.08
N ILE A 139 -20.43 -0.08 -9.66
CA ILE A 139 -19.38 -0.92 -10.23
C ILE A 139 -20.02 -2.15 -10.85
N GLU A 140 -19.59 -2.48 -12.07
CA GLU A 140 -19.90 -3.78 -12.67
C GLU A 140 -18.57 -4.49 -12.91
N VAL A 141 -18.39 -5.67 -12.31
CA VAL A 141 -17.16 -6.46 -12.47
C VAL A 141 -17.23 -7.16 -13.83
N LYS A 142 -16.26 -6.88 -14.70
CA LYS A 142 -16.23 -7.45 -16.03
C LYS A 142 -15.42 -8.72 -16.11
N SER A 143 -14.28 -8.77 -15.43
CA SER A 143 -13.46 -9.98 -15.38
C SER A 143 -12.58 -9.98 -14.15
N VAL A 144 -12.26 -11.18 -13.67
CA VAL A 144 -11.35 -11.42 -12.57
C VAL A 144 -10.33 -12.43 -13.05
N SER A 145 -9.02 -12.13 -12.83
CA SER A 145 -7.96 -13.04 -13.24
C SER A 145 -6.78 -12.92 -12.29
N LEU A 146 -5.77 -13.71 -12.52
CA LEU A 146 -4.53 -13.66 -11.74
C LEU A 146 -3.49 -12.72 -12.32
#